data_cf1fa3d5b9595671872790f51de7cf3c
#
_entry.id   cf1fa3d5b9595671872790f51de7cf3c
#
_cell.length_a   1.000
_cell.length_b   1.000
_cell.length_c   1.000
_cell.angle_alpha   90.00
_cell.angle_beta   90.00
_cell.angle_gamma   90.00
#
_symmetry.space_group_name_H-M   'P 1'
#
loop_
_entity.id
_entity.type
_entity.pdbx_description
1 polymer ?
#
loop_
_entity_poly.entity_id
_entity_poly.type
_entity_poly.pdbx_seq_one_letter_code
_entity_poly.pdbx_strand_id
1 'polypeptide(L)' 'MTLEAPAVIVALRPNNLKDRESLEAWATKPDGTIERLIWLRDYRTAWTRDYRLRTPLRFPRGTRIHVSSAGGASLLLLAQ' A
#
# COMPACT_ATOMS: atom_id res chain seq x y z
N MET A 1 5.17 8.81 2.63
CA MET A 1 5.51 9.17 1.23
C MET A 1 4.41 10.02 0.65
N THR A 2 4.79 11.09 -0.02
CA THR A 2 3.83 11.98 -0.66
C THR A 2 4.01 11.87 -2.17
N LEU A 3 2.90 11.73 -2.89
CA LEU A 3 2.94 11.64 -4.36
C LEU A 3 3.23 13.01 -4.96
N GLU A 4 4.25 13.08 -5.80
CA GLU A 4 4.64 14.32 -6.47
C GLU A 4 3.88 14.54 -7.78
N ALA A 5 3.20 13.50 -8.26
CA ALA A 5 2.40 13.53 -9.47
C ALA A 5 1.19 12.63 -9.29
N PRO A 6 0.12 12.85 -10.07
CA PRO A 6 -1.01 11.91 -10.04
C PRO A 6 -0.56 10.51 -10.40
N ALA A 7 -1.20 9.49 -9.80
CA ALA A 7 -0.85 8.10 -10.06
C ALA A 7 -2.09 7.23 -10.11
N VAL A 8 -2.01 6.17 -10.92
CA VAL A 8 -3.03 5.12 -10.97
C VAL A 8 -2.38 3.84 -10.47
N ILE A 9 -2.81 3.37 -9.29
CA ILE A 9 -2.23 2.19 -8.66
C ILE A 9 -3.05 0.97 -9.04
N VAL A 10 -2.38 -0.03 -9.60
CA VAL A 10 -3.04 -1.26 -10.07
C VAL A 10 -2.71 -2.48 -9.25
N ALA A 11 -1.63 -2.45 -8.47
CA ALA A 11 -1.24 -3.57 -7.63
C ALA A 11 -0.36 -3.10 -6.47
N LEU A 12 -0.26 -3.94 -5.46
CA LEU A 12 0.54 -3.69 -4.26
C LEU A 12 1.41 -4.91 -4.00
N ARG A 13 2.66 -4.68 -3.56
CA ARG A 13 3.57 -5.76 -3.21
C ARG A 13 4.23 -5.47 -1.86
N PRO A 14 3.99 -6.30 -0.83
CA PRO A 14 4.72 -6.18 0.42
C PRO A 14 6.21 -6.47 0.21
N ASN A 15 7.06 -5.75 0.92
CA ASN A 15 8.51 -5.91 0.86
C ASN A 15 9.06 -6.03 2.28
N ASN A 16 9.92 -7.03 2.51
CA ASN A 16 10.51 -7.31 3.82
C ASN A 16 9.48 -7.67 4.89
N LEU A 17 8.33 -8.19 4.50
CA LEU A 17 7.31 -8.65 5.45
C LEU A 17 7.58 -10.12 5.76
N LYS A 18 7.79 -10.43 7.04
CA LYS A 18 8.13 -11.77 7.50
C LYS A 18 6.89 -12.49 8.01
N ASP A 19 7.04 -13.82 8.23
CA ASP A 19 5.97 -14.63 8.80
C ASP A 19 5.47 -14.03 10.10
N ARG A 20 4.15 -14.05 10.27
CA ARG A 20 3.41 -13.57 11.44
C ARG A 20 3.47 -12.07 11.65
N GLU A 21 4.14 -11.33 10.79
CA GLU A 21 4.10 -9.88 10.85
C GLU A 21 2.83 -9.36 10.19
N SER A 22 2.45 -8.13 10.53
CA SER A 22 1.29 -7.48 9.95
C SER A 22 1.73 -6.20 9.26
N LEU A 23 0.98 -5.81 8.25
CA LEU A 23 1.22 -4.59 7.51
C LEU A 23 -0.12 -3.94 7.20
N GLU A 24 -0.21 -2.65 7.44
CA GLU A 24 -1.38 -1.84 7.10
C GLU A 24 -0.92 -0.62 6.32
N ALA A 25 -1.65 -0.29 5.26
CA ALA A 25 -1.34 0.88 4.47
C ALA A 25 -2.62 1.61 4.10
N TRP A 26 -2.54 2.94 4.10
CA TRP A 26 -3.67 3.79 3.72
C TRP A 26 -3.14 5.05 3.06
N ALA A 27 -4.03 5.72 2.34
CA ALA A 27 -3.72 6.97 1.64
C ALA A 27 -4.61 8.08 2.18
N THR A 28 -4.01 9.25 2.39
CA THR A 28 -4.75 10.47 2.71
C THR A 28 -4.67 11.40 1.50
N LYS A 29 -5.82 11.66 0.88
CA LYS A 29 -5.88 12.53 -0.29
C LYS A 29 -5.80 13.99 0.15
N PRO A 30 -5.47 14.92 -0.76
CA PRO A 30 -5.37 16.35 -0.40
C PRO A 30 -6.65 16.94 0.18
N ASP A 31 -7.81 16.36 -0.16
CA ASP A 31 -9.09 16.82 0.39
C ASP A 31 -9.40 16.26 1.78
N GLY A 32 -8.48 15.48 2.36
CA GLY A 32 -8.65 14.86 3.67
C GLY A 32 -9.29 13.48 3.65
N THR A 33 -9.71 13.01 2.50
CA THR A 33 -10.32 11.67 2.39
C THR A 33 -9.27 10.60 2.62
N ILE A 34 -9.61 9.59 3.45
CA ILE A 34 -8.72 8.48 3.74
C ILE A 34 -9.22 7.25 3.00
N GLU A 35 -8.30 6.56 2.32
CA GLU A 35 -8.63 5.33 1.61
C GLU A 35 -7.65 4.24 2.02
N ARG A 36 -8.18 3.10 2.50
CA ARG A 36 -7.35 1.97 2.89
C ARG A 36 -6.84 1.26 1.64
N LEU A 37 -5.54 0.98 1.63
CA LEU A 37 -4.91 0.29 0.50
C LEU A 37 -4.88 -1.21 0.75
N ILE A 38 -4.33 -1.64 1.90
CA ILE A 38 -4.18 -3.06 2.20
C ILE A 38 -4.03 -3.23 3.71
N TRP A 39 -4.49 -4.37 4.21
CA TRP A 39 -4.29 -4.77 5.59
C TRP A 39 -4.00 -6.26 5.61
N LEU A 40 -2.74 -6.60 5.85
CA LEU A 40 -2.29 -7.98 5.96
C LEU A 40 -2.06 -8.29 7.44
N ARG A 41 -2.71 -9.33 7.93
CA ARG A 41 -2.57 -9.79 9.31
C ARG A 41 -1.99 -11.18 9.29
N ASP A 42 -1.08 -11.44 10.24
CA ASP A 42 -0.51 -12.77 10.45
C ASP A 42 0.03 -13.34 9.11
N TYR A 43 0.85 -12.53 8.45
CA TYR A 43 1.34 -12.80 7.11
C TYR A 43 2.13 -14.10 7.03
N ARG A 44 2.06 -14.76 5.86
CA ARG A 44 2.88 -15.93 5.54
C ARG A 44 3.75 -15.61 4.34
N THR A 45 5.05 -15.86 4.46
CA THR A 45 5.97 -15.59 3.34
C THR A 45 5.63 -16.42 2.10
N ALA A 46 4.95 -17.55 2.29
CA ALA A 46 4.44 -18.35 1.18
C ALA A 46 3.41 -17.60 0.33
N TRP A 47 2.85 -16.53 0.85
CA TRP A 47 1.86 -15.69 0.14
C TRP A 47 2.52 -14.55 -0.63
N THR A 48 3.84 -14.49 -0.70
CA THR A 48 4.55 -13.41 -1.39
C THR A 48 4.11 -13.34 -2.84
N ARG A 49 3.46 -12.25 -3.20
CA ARG A 49 2.93 -12.02 -4.54
C ARG A 49 2.47 -10.58 -4.67
N ASP A 50 2.16 -10.18 -5.91
CA ASP A 50 1.51 -8.91 -6.17
C ASP A 50 0.03 -9.06 -5.83
N TYR A 51 -0.50 -8.12 -5.07
CA TYR A 51 -1.92 -8.03 -4.78
C TYR A 51 -2.55 -7.08 -5.79
N ARG A 52 -3.13 -7.65 -6.83
CA ARG A 52 -3.77 -6.85 -7.86
C ARG A 52 -5.09 -6.30 -7.37
N LEU A 53 -5.30 -5.02 -7.64
CA LEU A 53 -6.55 -4.36 -7.27
C LEU A 53 -7.61 -4.68 -8.31
N ARG A 54 -8.82 -5.00 -7.85
CA ARG A 54 -9.94 -5.25 -8.74
C ARG A 54 -10.27 -4.00 -9.56
N THR A 55 -10.21 -2.85 -8.91
CA THR A 55 -10.40 -1.55 -9.54
C THR A 55 -9.17 -0.71 -9.25
N PRO A 56 -8.52 -0.16 -10.29
CA PRO A 56 -7.36 0.72 -10.05
C PRO A 56 -7.73 1.91 -9.18
N LEU A 57 -6.80 2.30 -8.30
CA LEU A 57 -6.99 3.46 -7.44
C LEU A 57 -6.30 4.66 -8.06
N ARG A 58 -7.05 5.74 -8.23
CA ARG A 58 -6.55 6.99 -8.80
C ARG A 58 -6.31 7.98 -7.68
N PHE A 59 -5.06 8.42 -7.55
CA PHE A 59 -4.69 9.39 -6.53
C PHE A 59 -4.15 10.67 -7.18
N PRO A 60 -4.64 11.84 -6.74
CA PRO A 60 -4.10 13.10 -7.23
C PRO A 60 -2.72 13.37 -6.62
N ARG A 61 -2.03 14.34 -7.19
CA ARG A 61 -0.79 14.86 -6.62
C ARG A 61 -1.07 15.34 -5.19
N GLY A 62 -0.12 15.09 -4.29
CA GLY A 62 -0.23 15.49 -2.89
C GLY A 62 -0.85 14.44 -1.99
N THR A 63 -1.28 13.30 -2.54
CA THR A 63 -1.76 12.18 -1.73
C THR A 63 -0.62 11.65 -0.88
N ARG A 64 -0.88 11.40 0.40
CA ARG A 64 0.09 10.84 1.34
C ARG A 64 -0.16 9.36 1.52
N ILE A 65 0.88 8.56 1.35
CA ILE A 65 0.80 7.11 1.54
C ILE A 65 1.45 6.78 2.88
N HIS A 66 0.70 6.08 3.74
CA HIS A 66 1.15 5.67 5.07
C HIS A 66 1.24 4.16 5.12
N VAL A 67 2.34 3.65 5.67
CA VAL A 67 2.55 2.22 5.88
C VAL A 67 2.93 2.01 7.33
N SER A 68 2.25 1.08 8.00
CA SER A 68 2.53 0.72 9.39
C SER A 68 2.85 -0.76 9.46
N SER A 69 4.02 -1.09 10.01
CA SER A 69 4.46 -2.47 10.20
C SER A 69 5.43 -2.52 11.37
N ALA A 70 5.21 -3.47 12.29
CA ALA A 70 6.08 -3.62 13.46
C ALA A 70 7.50 -4.02 13.07
N GLY A 71 7.67 -4.75 11.98
CA GLY A 71 8.97 -5.26 11.54
C GLY A 71 9.71 -4.36 10.56
N GLY A 72 9.22 -3.16 10.30
CA GLY A 72 9.85 -2.26 9.34
C GLY A 72 9.65 -2.65 7.89
N ALA A 73 8.62 -3.45 7.59
CA ALA A 73 8.29 -3.79 6.21
C ALA A 73 7.83 -2.57 5.43
N SER A 74 7.95 -2.63 4.12
CA SER A 74 7.49 -1.57 3.23
C SER A 74 6.50 -2.13 2.21
N LEU A 75 5.94 -1.23 1.42
CA LEU A 75 4.96 -1.59 0.40
C LEU A 75 5.35 -0.95 -0.92
N LEU A 76 5.44 -1.77 -1.96
CA LEU A 76 5.65 -1.28 -3.31
C LEU A 76 4.30 -1.01 -3.95
N LEU A 77 4.16 0.18 -4.53
CA LEU A 77 2.97 0.56 -5.26
C LEU A 77 3.26 0.41 -6.75
N LEU A 78 2.51 -0.47 -7.41
CA LEU A 78 2.69 -0.71 -8.83
C LEU A 78 1.73 0.17 -9.60
N ALA A 79 2.27 1.14 -10.32
CA ALA A 79 1.49 2.10 -11.07
C ALA A 79 1.32 1.67 -12.52
N GLN A 80 0.25 2.14 -13.09
CA GLN A 80 -0.02 1.97 -14.50
C GLN A 80 0.87 2.86 -15.36
#